data_bbb5e1c69d2e3dc5a17a5817c59bc144
#
_entry.id   bbb5e1c69d2e3dc5a17a5817c59bc144
#
_cell.length_a   1.000
_cell.length_b   1.000
_cell.length_c   1.000
_cell.angle_alpha   90.00
_cell.angle_beta   90.00
_cell.angle_gamma   90.00
#
_symmetry.space_group_name_H-M   'P 1'
#
loop_
_entity.id
_entity.type
_entity.pdbx_description
1 polymer ?
#
loop_
_entity_poly.entity_id
_entity_poly.type
_entity_poly.pdbx_seq_one_letter_code
_entity_poly.pdbx_strand_id
1 'polypeptide(L)'
;MKNKKLLAFALSMAVAAGCTACGGGQASTDTSAAGSSDSTQAESSATGDNTVIVAMGSGFSTLDPGYVYEKYPQLIVNACYENLFKFYENNGTPQPCLADTYEFSEDGLTLTVKLKDGLTFASGNKITSADVAFSINRTKNLKGNPSFICDTIESIETPDDATVIFHLNQPDSAILSKLTYSSLAVLDSAVVKENGGTDAEDASSTDTAQSFLDNASAGSGMYILTSYTPDEEVVLEKNPNYWGISTNVDKYILKIQPDANTQMMTLSAGDIDVALNLTD
;
A
#
# COMPACT_ATOMS: atom_id res chain seq x y z
N MET A 1 -31.02 12.98 -39.92
CA MET A 1 -30.91 12.07 -41.10
C MET A 1 -29.68 11.18 -40.92
N LYS A 2 -29.89 9.83 -40.85
CA LYS A 2 -29.06 8.72 -41.32
C LYS A 2 -27.62 8.62 -40.74
N ASN A 3 -27.07 7.53 -40.22
CA ASN A 3 -27.44 6.09 -40.30
C ASN A 3 -26.76 5.32 -39.16
N LYS A 4 -27.51 4.38 -38.58
CA LYS A 4 -27.01 3.28 -37.77
C LYS A 4 -26.27 2.26 -38.64
N LYS A 5 -25.16 1.68 -38.15
CA LYS A 5 -24.66 0.38 -38.62
C LYS A 5 -24.41 -0.53 -37.42
N LEU A 6 -25.33 -1.45 -37.22
CA LEU A 6 -25.11 -2.69 -36.51
C LEU A 6 -24.20 -3.59 -37.36
N LEU A 7 -23.24 -4.25 -36.73
CA LEU A 7 -22.61 -5.46 -37.30
C LEU A 7 -22.74 -6.56 -36.25
N ALA A 8 -23.63 -7.51 -36.54
CA ALA A 8 -23.72 -8.82 -35.90
C ALA A 8 -22.68 -9.74 -36.55
N PHE A 9 -21.94 -10.50 -35.72
CA PHE A 9 -21.16 -11.63 -36.24
C PHE A 9 -21.62 -12.93 -35.57
N ALA A 10 -21.94 -13.86 -36.46
CA ALA A 10 -22.60 -15.10 -36.15
C ALA A 10 -21.63 -16.20 -35.67
N LEU A 11 -22.15 -16.99 -34.79
CA LEU A 11 -21.71 -18.27 -34.25
C LEU A 11 -21.56 -19.33 -35.34
N SER A 12 -20.46 -20.08 -35.37
CA SER A 12 -20.39 -21.34 -36.05
C SER A 12 -19.76 -22.43 -35.18
N MET A 13 -20.62 -23.38 -34.75
CA MET A 13 -20.28 -24.68 -34.19
C MET A 13 -19.72 -25.58 -35.27
N ALA A 14 -18.66 -26.35 -34.95
CA ALA A 14 -18.30 -27.56 -35.65
C ALA A 14 -18.08 -28.67 -34.61
N VAL A 15 -19.00 -29.60 -34.60
CA VAL A 15 -18.92 -30.91 -33.93
C VAL A 15 -18.31 -31.90 -34.92
N ALA A 16 -17.28 -32.65 -34.49
CA ALA A 16 -16.88 -33.87 -35.18
C ALA A 16 -16.67 -34.99 -34.17
N ALA A 17 -17.60 -35.91 -34.18
CA ALA A 17 -17.53 -37.21 -33.51
C ALA A 17 -16.81 -38.23 -34.41
N GLY A 18 -16.04 -39.12 -33.82
CA GLY A 18 -15.45 -40.25 -34.50
C GLY A 18 -15.16 -41.36 -33.53
N CYS A 19 -16.00 -42.42 -33.63
CA CYS A 19 -16.00 -43.65 -32.83
C CYS A 19 -15.08 -44.71 -33.45
N THR A 20 -14.91 -45.76 -32.59
CA THR A 20 -14.67 -47.19 -32.85
C THR A 20 -13.19 -47.65 -32.96
N ALA A 21 -12.78 -48.80 -32.50
CA ALA A 21 -13.41 -49.98 -31.88
C ALA A 21 -12.34 -50.95 -31.38
N CYS A 22 -12.71 -51.75 -30.39
CA CYS A 22 -12.48 -53.17 -30.14
C CYS A 22 -11.17 -53.90 -30.41
N GLY A 23 -10.85 -54.79 -29.46
CA GLY A 23 -10.14 -56.07 -29.55
C GLY A 23 -9.17 -56.25 -28.38
N GLY A 24 -9.36 -57.01 -27.37
CA GLY A 24 -9.69 -58.40 -27.15
C GLY A 24 -8.41 -59.20 -26.90
N GLY A 25 -8.23 -59.78 -25.69
CA GLY A 25 -7.17 -60.81 -25.53
C GLY A 25 -6.56 -60.88 -24.12
N GLN A 26 -6.83 -61.88 -23.50
CA GLN A 26 -6.78 -62.47 -22.17
C GLN A 26 -5.38 -62.88 -21.68
N ALA A 27 -5.23 -62.81 -20.33
CA ALA A 27 -4.61 -63.77 -19.40
C ALA A 27 -3.14 -63.69 -19.02
N SER A 28 -3.01 -63.47 -17.74
CA SER A 28 -2.22 -64.23 -16.73
C SER A 28 -0.79 -63.84 -16.38
N THR A 29 -0.71 -63.76 -15.09
CA THR A 29 0.28 -64.19 -14.08
C THR A 29 1.36 -63.22 -13.64
N ASP A 30 1.18 -62.88 -12.33
CA ASP A 30 2.17 -62.69 -11.27
C ASP A 30 3.61 -62.27 -11.57
N THR A 31 4.04 -61.19 -10.95
CA THR A 31 5.08 -61.24 -9.92
C THR A 31 5.32 -59.82 -9.36
N SER A 32 5.42 -59.74 -8.03
CA SER A 32 5.79 -58.59 -7.19
C SER A 32 7.10 -57.92 -7.60
N ALA A 33 7.09 -56.58 -7.61
CA ALA A 33 8.25 -55.78 -7.21
C ALA A 33 7.88 -54.34 -6.90
N ALA A 34 8.21 -53.93 -5.73
CA ALA A 34 8.54 -52.63 -5.20
C ALA A 34 8.10 -51.37 -5.93
N GLY A 35 7.23 -50.61 -5.24
CA GLY A 35 6.84 -49.28 -5.61
C GLY A 35 7.99 -48.29 -5.59
N SER A 36 8.05 -47.51 -6.64
CA SER A 36 8.69 -46.21 -6.66
C SER A 36 7.55 -45.21 -6.82
N SER A 37 7.20 -44.56 -5.75
CA SER A 37 6.30 -43.42 -5.78
C SER A 37 7.00 -42.25 -6.48
N ASP A 38 6.81 -42.15 -7.76
CA ASP A 38 7.12 -40.97 -8.54
C ASP A 38 6.13 -39.86 -8.13
N SER A 39 6.56 -39.04 -7.21
CA SER A 39 5.87 -37.80 -6.88
C SER A 39 6.12 -36.84 -8.06
N THR A 40 5.21 -36.86 -9.02
CA THR A 40 5.09 -35.80 -10.01
C THR A 40 4.78 -34.52 -9.26
N GLN A 41 5.84 -33.77 -8.92
CA GLN A 41 5.68 -32.34 -8.65
C GLN A 41 5.07 -31.75 -9.91
N ALA A 42 3.82 -31.31 -9.77
CA ALA A 42 3.24 -30.40 -10.73
C ALA A 42 4.11 -29.15 -10.70
N GLU A 43 4.99 -29.00 -11.68
CA GLU A 43 5.59 -27.71 -12.00
C GLU A 43 4.44 -26.79 -12.38
N SER A 44 4.00 -25.99 -11.42
CA SER A 44 3.20 -24.82 -11.66
C SER A 44 4.04 -23.92 -12.57
N SER A 45 3.73 -23.91 -13.84
CA SER A 45 4.24 -22.92 -14.78
C SER A 45 3.63 -21.57 -14.41
N ALA A 46 4.24 -20.90 -13.45
CA ALA A 46 3.91 -19.55 -13.06
C ALA A 46 4.38 -18.57 -14.16
N THR A 47 3.57 -18.44 -15.20
CA THR A 47 3.44 -17.21 -15.98
C THR A 47 2.26 -16.44 -15.41
N GLY A 48 2.25 -16.17 -14.11
CA GLY A 48 1.20 -15.50 -13.37
C GLY A 48 1.83 -14.37 -12.57
N ASP A 49 1.21 -13.24 -12.67
CA ASP A 49 1.21 -12.12 -11.77
C ASP A 49 1.48 -12.60 -10.32
N ASN A 50 2.60 -12.18 -9.70
CA ASN A 50 2.94 -12.56 -8.32
C ASN A 50 2.00 -11.83 -7.36
N THR A 51 0.76 -12.31 -7.27
CA THR A 51 -0.29 -11.76 -6.41
C THR A 51 -0.30 -12.46 -5.06
N VAL A 52 -0.40 -11.68 -3.98
CA VAL A 52 -0.59 -12.17 -2.61
C VAL A 52 -1.97 -11.71 -2.12
N ILE A 53 -2.78 -12.65 -1.65
CA ILE A 53 -4.13 -12.39 -1.12
C ILE A 53 -4.08 -12.46 0.40
N VAL A 54 -4.47 -11.35 1.04
CA VAL A 54 -4.42 -11.17 2.51
C VAL A 54 -5.84 -10.98 3.05
N ALA A 55 -6.23 -11.75 4.06
CA ALA A 55 -7.49 -11.50 4.77
C ALA A 55 -7.27 -10.61 6.00
N MET A 56 -8.08 -9.55 6.10
CA MET A 56 -8.11 -8.61 7.22
C MET A 56 -9.37 -8.81 8.07
N GLY A 57 -9.25 -8.60 9.39
CA GLY A 57 -10.32 -8.86 10.35
C GLY A 57 -11.38 -7.78 10.46
N SER A 58 -11.23 -6.62 9.84
CA SER A 58 -12.24 -5.54 9.81
C SER A 58 -12.05 -4.62 8.61
N GLY A 59 -13.11 -3.95 8.22
CA GLY A 59 -13.05 -2.75 7.41
C GLY A 59 -12.45 -1.56 8.18
N PHE A 60 -12.42 -0.41 7.56
CA PHE A 60 -11.88 0.84 8.09
C PHE A 60 -12.64 2.05 7.52
N SER A 61 -12.45 3.21 8.15
CA SER A 61 -13.21 4.41 7.82
C SER A 61 -12.60 5.20 6.66
N THR A 62 -11.28 5.18 6.49
CA THR A 62 -10.55 5.98 5.50
C THR A 62 -9.16 5.42 5.22
N LEU A 63 -8.63 5.73 4.03
CA LEU A 63 -7.24 5.52 3.62
C LEU A 63 -6.46 6.85 3.49
N ASP A 64 -7.12 7.99 3.71
CA ASP A 64 -6.45 9.29 3.73
C ASP A 64 -5.45 9.34 4.91
N PRO A 65 -4.12 9.45 4.66
CA PRO A 65 -3.11 9.47 5.71
C PRO A 65 -3.42 10.49 6.82
N GLY A 66 -3.94 11.68 6.48
CA GLY A 66 -4.24 12.74 7.44
C GLY A 66 -5.30 12.37 8.49
N TYR A 67 -6.07 11.30 8.27
CA TYR A 67 -7.09 10.79 9.20
C TYR A 67 -6.80 9.39 9.71
N VAL A 68 -5.85 8.66 9.10
CA VAL A 68 -5.58 7.26 9.45
C VAL A 68 -4.99 7.13 10.85
N TYR A 69 -5.69 6.38 11.70
CA TYR A 69 -5.26 6.03 13.06
C TYR A 69 -5.56 4.56 13.43
N GLU A 70 -6.20 3.81 12.54
CA GLU A 70 -6.60 2.42 12.73
C GLU A 70 -5.53 1.45 12.18
N LYS A 71 -5.49 0.21 12.70
CA LYS A 71 -4.46 -0.79 12.41
C LYS A 71 -4.35 -1.12 10.92
N TYR A 72 -5.45 -1.47 10.25
CA TYR A 72 -5.40 -1.96 8.88
C TYR A 72 -5.12 -0.87 7.85
N PRO A 73 -5.77 0.34 7.92
CA PRO A 73 -5.39 1.41 7.01
C PRO A 73 -3.94 1.85 7.18
N GLN A 74 -3.35 1.77 8.38
CA GLN A 74 -1.91 2.03 8.57
C GLN A 74 -1.04 1.08 7.76
N LEU A 75 -1.40 -0.22 7.64
CA LEU A 75 -0.66 -1.17 6.81
C LEU A 75 -0.70 -0.77 5.32
N ILE A 76 -1.87 -0.33 4.85
CA ILE A 76 -2.07 0.10 3.47
C ILE A 76 -1.30 1.40 3.19
N VAL A 77 -1.43 2.39 4.08
CA VAL A 77 -0.68 3.65 3.97
C VAL A 77 0.83 3.40 3.98
N ASN A 78 1.34 2.55 4.87
CA ASN A 78 2.76 2.22 4.93
C ASN A 78 3.27 1.49 3.67
N ALA A 79 2.40 0.82 2.91
CA ALA A 79 2.75 0.24 1.61
C ALA A 79 2.77 1.28 0.48
N CYS A 80 1.88 2.28 0.54
CA CYS A 80 1.69 3.26 -0.53
C CYS A 80 2.50 4.56 -0.34
N TYR A 81 2.96 4.84 0.88
CA TYR A 81 3.62 6.10 1.23
C TYR A 81 4.94 5.86 1.96
N GLU A 82 5.80 6.86 1.92
CA GLU A 82 7.04 6.90 2.67
C GLU A 82 7.04 8.08 3.66
N ASN A 83 7.77 7.91 4.77
CA ASN A 83 7.96 8.91 5.81
C ASN A 83 9.36 9.46 5.79
N LEU A 84 9.64 10.54 6.51
CA LEU A 84 11.01 11.03 6.71
C LEU A 84 11.89 9.98 7.37
N PHE A 85 11.33 9.25 8.35
CA PHE A 85 12.00 8.20 9.11
C PHE A 85 11.15 6.93 9.13
N LYS A 86 11.79 5.77 9.33
CA LYS A 86 11.12 4.46 9.50
C LYS A 86 11.85 3.61 10.55
N PHE A 87 11.13 2.63 11.09
CA PHE A 87 11.73 1.52 11.84
C PHE A 87 11.98 0.36 10.87
N TYR A 88 13.24 0.12 10.50
CA TYR A 88 13.62 -0.99 9.60
C TYR A 88 13.88 -2.30 10.34
N GLU A 89 14.24 -2.22 11.60
CA GLU A 89 14.55 -3.36 12.44
C GLU A 89 13.88 -3.21 13.82
N ASN A 90 13.73 -4.31 14.54
CA ASN A 90 13.14 -4.31 15.88
C ASN A 90 14.08 -3.70 16.96
N ASN A 91 14.92 -2.74 16.60
CA ASN A 91 15.85 -2.07 17.50
C ASN A 91 15.26 -0.85 18.23
N GLY A 92 14.03 -0.46 17.88
CA GLY A 92 13.31 0.66 18.51
C GLY A 92 13.85 2.05 18.17
N THR A 93 14.80 2.17 17.22
CA THR A 93 15.40 3.45 16.82
C THR A 93 14.94 3.84 15.42
N PRO A 94 14.30 5.01 15.22
CA PRO A 94 13.97 5.52 13.90
C PRO A 94 15.24 5.70 13.04
N GLN A 95 15.17 5.28 11.80
CA GLN A 95 16.23 5.43 10.81
C GLN A 95 15.78 6.32 9.67
N PRO A 96 16.67 7.09 9.02
CA PRO A 96 16.35 7.90 7.86
C PRO A 96 15.74 7.06 6.72
N CYS A 97 14.59 7.53 6.16
CA CYS A 97 13.91 6.96 5.00
C CYS A 97 13.97 7.93 3.83
N LEU A 98 13.08 8.92 3.77
CA LEU A 98 13.21 10.04 2.82
C LEU A 98 14.30 11.03 3.26
N ALA A 99 14.56 11.13 4.57
CA ALA A 99 15.67 11.88 5.10
C ALA A 99 17.00 11.24 4.71
N ASP A 100 18.02 12.06 4.43
CA ASP A 100 19.42 11.67 4.32
C ASP A 100 20.14 11.91 5.64
N THR A 101 20.09 13.15 6.14
CA THR A 101 20.70 13.56 7.40
C THR A 101 19.74 14.41 8.23
N TYR A 102 20.00 14.48 9.53
CA TYR A 102 19.27 15.38 10.41
C TYR A 102 20.16 15.90 11.55
N GLU A 103 19.81 17.05 12.08
CA GLU A 103 20.52 17.71 13.17
C GLU A 103 19.55 18.45 14.09
N PHE A 104 19.79 18.39 15.40
CA PHE A 104 19.09 19.19 16.40
C PHE A 104 19.91 20.40 16.81
N SER A 105 19.24 21.54 17.06
CA SER A 105 19.84 22.65 17.77
C SER A 105 20.21 22.29 19.22
N GLU A 106 21.14 23.05 19.81
CA GLU A 106 21.61 22.79 21.19
C GLU A 106 20.48 22.85 22.23
N ASP A 107 19.47 23.69 22.00
CA ASP A 107 18.29 23.85 22.89
C ASP A 107 17.21 22.79 22.61
N GLY A 108 17.35 21.98 21.55
CA GLY A 108 16.40 20.96 21.15
C GLY A 108 15.08 21.50 20.58
N LEU A 109 15.02 22.80 20.24
CA LEU A 109 13.83 23.45 19.70
C LEU A 109 13.77 23.48 18.17
N THR A 110 14.87 23.10 17.52
CA THR A 110 14.93 23.04 16.05
C THR A 110 15.45 21.70 15.60
N LEU A 111 14.74 21.07 14.66
CA LEU A 111 15.19 19.88 13.94
C LEU A 111 15.34 20.24 12.47
N THR A 112 16.57 20.19 11.96
CA THR A 112 16.85 20.35 10.53
C THR A 112 17.01 18.98 9.88
N VAL A 113 16.27 18.72 8.81
CA VAL A 113 16.32 17.48 8.03
C VAL A 113 16.72 17.79 6.60
N LYS A 114 17.66 17.03 6.06
CA LYS A 114 18.00 17.04 4.63
C LYS A 114 17.37 15.82 3.96
N LEU A 115 16.70 16.03 2.84
CA LEU A 115 16.14 14.96 2.03
C LEU A 115 17.22 14.31 1.16
N LYS A 116 17.05 13.04 0.83
CA LYS A 116 17.87 12.35 -0.17
C LYS A 116 17.64 12.93 -1.55
N ASP A 117 18.66 12.88 -2.39
CA ASP A 117 18.55 13.31 -3.78
C ASP A 117 17.81 12.28 -4.65
N GLY A 118 17.12 12.76 -5.68
CA GLY A 118 16.53 11.93 -6.74
C GLY A 118 15.28 11.18 -6.35
N LEU A 119 14.67 11.50 -5.21
CA LEU A 119 13.41 10.89 -4.77
C LEU A 119 12.24 11.36 -5.63
N THR A 120 11.33 10.41 -5.97
CA THR A 120 10.12 10.68 -6.73
C THR A 120 8.91 10.00 -6.13
N PHE A 121 7.74 10.60 -6.31
CA PHE A 121 6.45 9.99 -6.07
C PHE A 121 6.10 8.95 -7.15
N ALA A 122 5.06 8.16 -6.92
CA ALA A 122 4.50 7.25 -7.91
C ALA A 122 4.02 7.98 -9.18
N SER A 123 3.59 9.22 -9.06
CA SER A 123 3.22 10.12 -10.17
C SER A 123 4.40 10.48 -11.09
N GLY A 124 5.64 10.32 -10.61
CA GLY A 124 6.86 10.81 -11.25
C GLY A 124 7.28 12.22 -10.83
N ASN A 125 6.48 12.93 -10.04
CA ASN A 125 6.85 14.22 -9.46
C ASN A 125 8.03 14.04 -8.48
N LYS A 126 8.91 15.03 -8.39
CA LYS A 126 9.99 15.05 -7.40
C LYS A 126 9.41 15.25 -6.00
N ILE A 127 10.00 14.57 -5.03
CA ILE A 127 9.75 14.83 -3.61
C ILE A 127 10.60 16.02 -3.19
N THR A 128 9.96 17.03 -2.60
CA THR A 128 10.60 18.23 -2.10
C THR A 128 10.27 18.51 -0.64
N SER A 129 11.00 19.42 -0.02
CA SER A 129 10.72 19.92 1.32
C SER A 129 9.32 20.52 1.45
N ALA A 130 8.82 21.14 0.37
CA ALA A 130 7.45 21.70 0.34
C ALA A 130 6.37 20.60 0.47
N ASP A 131 6.61 19.40 -0.08
CA ASP A 131 5.69 18.26 0.08
C ASP A 131 5.65 17.78 1.53
N VAL A 132 6.80 17.76 2.19
CA VAL A 132 6.89 17.42 3.62
C VAL A 132 6.11 18.43 4.47
N ALA A 133 6.34 19.72 4.24
CA ALA A 133 5.64 20.77 4.99
C ALA A 133 4.13 20.71 4.73
N PHE A 134 3.70 20.58 3.48
CA PHE A 134 2.31 20.39 3.11
C PHE A 134 1.67 19.21 3.86
N SER A 135 2.29 18.05 3.82
CA SER A 135 1.73 16.81 4.39
C SER A 135 1.51 16.92 5.90
N ILE A 136 2.51 17.43 6.61
CA ILE A 136 2.45 17.55 8.08
C ILE A 136 1.50 18.68 8.51
N ASN A 137 1.55 19.83 7.83
CA ASN A 137 0.61 20.93 8.10
C ASN A 137 -0.83 20.52 7.77
N ARG A 138 -1.06 19.77 6.68
CA ARG A 138 -2.37 19.23 6.36
C ARG A 138 -2.89 18.34 7.49
N THR A 139 -2.12 17.35 7.95
CA THR A 139 -2.52 16.48 9.05
C THR A 139 -2.82 17.27 10.33
N LYS A 140 -1.98 18.26 10.67
CA LYS A 140 -2.20 19.17 11.79
C LYS A 140 -3.51 19.93 11.67
N ASN A 141 -3.78 20.51 10.50
CA ASN A 141 -4.87 21.46 10.27
C ASN A 141 -6.21 20.76 9.90
N LEU A 142 -6.18 19.50 9.48
CA LEU A 142 -7.38 18.66 9.35
C LEU A 142 -8.06 18.39 10.68
N LYS A 143 -7.32 18.47 11.81
CA LYS A 143 -7.82 18.26 13.17
C LYS A 143 -8.50 16.90 13.36
N GLY A 144 -8.12 15.91 12.54
CA GLY A 144 -8.52 14.51 12.70
C GLY A 144 -7.84 13.85 13.91
N ASN A 145 -8.18 12.57 14.17
CA ASN A 145 -7.61 11.83 15.30
C ASN A 145 -6.08 11.92 15.41
N PRO A 146 -5.28 11.80 14.31
CA PRO A 146 -3.82 11.80 14.43
C PRO A 146 -3.21 13.20 14.60
N SER A 147 -3.98 14.29 14.52
CA SER A 147 -3.44 15.66 14.56
C SER A 147 -2.62 15.97 15.81
N PHE A 148 -2.94 15.33 16.96
CA PHE A 148 -2.19 15.50 18.22
C PHE A 148 -0.70 15.11 18.10
N ILE A 149 -0.33 14.27 17.13
CA ILE A 149 1.05 13.88 16.88
C ILE A 149 1.88 15.12 16.51
N CYS A 150 1.24 16.13 15.90
CA CYS A 150 1.86 17.38 15.47
C CYS A 150 1.92 18.46 16.57
N ASP A 151 1.39 18.23 17.78
CA ASP A 151 1.21 19.28 18.82
C ASP A 151 2.50 19.99 19.24
N THR A 152 3.65 19.30 19.13
CA THR A 152 4.96 19.88 19.42
C THR A 152 5.59 20.63 18.25
N ILE A 153 5.03 20.49 17.02
CA ILE A 153 5.51 21.20 15.84
C ILE A 153 4.82 22.56 15.78
N GLU A 154 5.57 23.63 16.04
CA GLU A 154 5.09 25.01 15.94
C GLU A 154 4.95 25.44 14.48
N SER A 155 6.05 25.36 13.73
CA SER A 155 6.11 25.72 12.31
C SER A 155 7.12 24.85 11.55
N ILE A 156 7.01 24.86 10.21
CA ILE A 156 7.93 24.17 9.31
C ILE A 156 8.40 25.16 8.26
N GLU A 157 9.73 25.29 8.11
CA GLU A 157 10.36 26.09 7.07
C GLU A 157 10.99 25.20 5.99
N THR A 158 10.95 25.65 4.75
CA THR A 158 11.51 24.96 3.59
C THR A 158 12.36 25.92 2.79
N PRO A 159 13.60 26.22 3.24
CA PRO A 159 14.45 27.25 2.63
C PRO A 159 14.93 26.88 1.21
N ASP A 160 14.94 25.60 0.89
CA ASP A 160 15.25 25.04 -0.43
C ASP A 160 14.52 23.71 -0.62
N ASP A 161 14.54 23.12 -1.82
CA ASP A 161 13.81 21.89 -2.18
C ASP A 161 14.20 20.66 -1.35
N ALA A 162 15.37 20.67 -0.70
CA ALA A 162 15.91 19.52 0.02
C ALA A 162 15.97 19.71 1.54
N THR A 163 15.69 20.90 2.06
CA THR A 163 15.84 21.22 3.49
C THR A 163 14.49 21.46 4.14
N VAL A 164 14.20 20.73 5.22
CA VAL A 164 13.04 20.93 6.09
C VAL A 164 13.54 21.32 7.47
N ILE A 165 13.05 22.42 8.00
CA ILE A 165 13.37 22.89 9.36
C ILE A 165 12.08 22.88 10.18
N PHE A 166 12.04 22.02 11.18
CA PHE A 166 10.95 21.97 12.17
C PHE A 166 11.30 22.86 13.35
N HIS A 167 10.44 23.83 13.64
CA HIS A 167 10.48 24.60 14.88
C HIS A 167 9.51 23.95 15.87
N LEU A 168 10.01 23.65 17.05
CA LEU A 168 9.24 22.98 18.11
C LEU A 168 8.90 23.99 19.23
N ASN A 169 7.68 23.90 19.77
CA ASN A 169 7.25 24.75 20.88
C ASN A 169 7.86 24.31 22.23
N GLN A 170 8.43 23.12 22.27
CA GLN A 170 9.18 22.55 23.40
C GLN A 170 10.12 21.44 22.89
N PRO A 171 11.21 21.12 23.63
CA PRO A 171 12.04 19.98 23.28
C PRO A 171 11.23 18.67 23.27
N ASP A 172 11.36 17.90 22.18
CA ASP A 172 10.60 16.66 22.00
C ASP A 172 11.52 15.50 21.61
N SER A 173 11.88 14.68 22.59
CA SER A 173 12.73 13.51 22.38
C SER A 173 12.06 12.41 21.52
N ALA A 174 10.76 12.46 21.32
CA ALA A 174 9.99 11.51 20.52
C ALA A 174 9.77 11.97 19.07
N ILE A 175 10.22 13.17 18.69
CA ILE A 175 9.90 13.76 17.38
C ILE A 175 10.27 12.84 16.21
N LEU A 176 11.45 12.18 16.24
CA LEU A 176 11.85 11.26 15.18
C LEU A 176 10.90 10.06 15.10
N SER A 177 10.45 9.53 16.25
CA SER A 177 9.47 8.45 16.29
C SER A 177 8.08 8.91 15.79
N LYS A 178 7.67 10.14 16.11
CA LYS A 178 6.44 10.74 15.56
C LYS A 178 6.50 10.84 14.04
N LEU A 179 7.64 11.23 13.48
CA LEU A 179 7.85 11.33 12.04
C LEU A 179 7.92 9.97 11.30
N THR A 180 7.81 8.84 12.01
CA THR A 180 7.62 7.51 11.41
C THR A 180 6.16 7.12 11.28
N TYR A 181 5.24 7.89 11.86
CA TYR A 181 3.83 7.52 11.92
C TYR A 181 3.15 7.67 10.56
N SER A 182 2.32 6.71 10.17
CA SER A 182 1.67 6.66 8.85
C SER A 182 0.86 7.90 8.51
N SER A 183 0.29 8.57 9.52
CA SER A 183 -0.44 9.84 9.34
C SER A 183 0.47 11.05 9.07
N LEU A 184 1.77 10.93 9.24
CA LEU A 184 2.78 11.92 8.84
C LEU A 184 3.57 11.47 7.60
N ALA A 185 3.00 10.57 6.81
CA ALA A 185 3.55 10.18 5.52
C ALA A 185 3.57 11.36 4.55
N VAL A 186 4.57 11.36 3.66
CA VAL A 186 4.75 12.45 2.70
C VAL A 186 3.91 12.19 1.45
N LEU A 187 3.03 13.15 1.14
CA LEU A 187 2.13 13.14 0.01
C LEU A 187 2.66 14.03 -1.12
N ASP A 188 2.36 13.65 -2.36
CA ASP A 188 2.51 14.50 -3.53
C ASP A 188 1.55 15.69 -3.42
N SER A 189 2.07 16.81 -2.94
CA SER A 189 1.27 18.02 -2.66
C SER A 189 0.57 18.56 -3.90
N ALA A 190 1.18 18.41 -5.08
CA ALA A 190 0.59 18.85 -6.34
C ALA A 190 -0.66 18.03 -6.68
N VAL A 191 -0.56 16.69 -6.61
CA VAL A 191 -1.68 15.78 -6.86
C VAL A 191 -2.79 15.99 -5.82
N VAL A 192 -2.45 16.12 -4.54
CA VAL A 192 -3.45 16.30 -3.48
C VAL A 192 -4.18 17.65 -3.62
N LYS A 193 -3.46 18.73 -3.93
CA LYS A 193 -4.05 20.05 -4.18
C LYS A 193 -4.96 20.05 -5.40
N GLU A 194 -4.60 19.35 -6.47
CA GLU A 194 -5.41 19.18 -7.68
C GLU A 194 -6.76 18.48 -7.38
N ASN A 195 -6.78 17.64 -6.33
CA ASN A 195 -7.97 16.93 -5.86
C ASN A 195 -8.63 17.59 -4.62
N GLY A 196 -8.38 18.87 -4.40
CA GLY A 196 -9.07 19.67 -3.39
C GLY A 196 -8.43 19.63 -1.99
N GLY A 197 -7.20 19.14 -1.88
CA GLY A 197 -6.46 19.15 -0.62
C GLY A 197 -5.84 20.51 -0.31
N THR A 198 -5.74 20.81 0.97
CA THR A 198 -5.12 22.04 1.47
C THR A 198 -4.44 21.80 2.82
N ASP A 199 -3.36 22.53 3.06
CA ASP A 199 -2.64 22.56 4.33
C ASP A 199 -2.90 23.86 5.14
N ALA A 200 -3.87 24.67 4.70
CA ALA A 200 -4.26 25.91 5.36
C ALA A 200 -4.84 25.67 6.77
N GLU A 201 -4.84 26.68 7.62
CA GLU A 201 -5.33 26.59 9.01
C GLU A 201 -6.82 26.15 9.12
N ASP A 202 -7.59 26.41 8.07
CA ASP A 202 -9.00 26.05 7.95
C ASP A 202 -9.23 24.72 7.20
N ALA A 203 -8.20 23.93 6.95
CA ALA A 203 -8.26 22.66 6.23
C ALA A 203 -9.36 21.70 6.76
N SER A 204 -9.63 21.73 8.08
CA SER A 204 -10.70 20.93 8.68
C SER A 204 -12.10 21.19 8.10
N SER A 205 -12.28 22.30 7.40
CA SER A 205 -13.56 22.69 6.76
C SER A 205 -13.45 22.90 5.23
N THR A 206 -12.26 23.01 4.70
CA THR A 206 -12.01 23.36 3.29
C THR A 206 -11.35 22.26 2.48
N ASP A 207 -10.62 21.34 3.13
CA ASP A 207 -10.02 20.18 2.48
C ASP A 207 -11.09 19.19 2.03
N THR A 208 -11.02 18.76 0.78
CA THR A 208 -11.96 17.79 0.18
C THR A 208 -11.25 16.61 -0.46
N ALA A 209 -9.92 16.46 -0.25
CA ALA A 209 -9.12 15.43 -0.88
C ALA A 209 -9.36 14.01 -0.32
N GLN A 210 -10.04 13.86 0.82
CA GLN A 210 -10.29 12.55 1.43
C GLN A 210 -10.92 11.57 0.45
N SER A 211 -11.94 12.01 -0.31
CA SER A 211 -12.62 11.14 -1.28
C SER A 211 -11.67 10.62 -2.38
N PHE A 212 -10.70 11.42 -2.78
CA PHE A 212 -9.64 10.98 -3.71
C PHE A 212 -8.68 10.01 -3.03
N LEU A 213 -8.17 10.36 -1.85
CA LEU A 213 -7.16 9.58 -1.13
C LEU A 213 -7.71 8.25 -0.58
N ASP A 214 -9.01 8.12 -0.42
CA ASP A 214 -9.66 6.84 -0.10
C ASP A 214 -9.66 5.87 -1.29
N ASN A 215 -9.52 6.37 -2.52
CA ASN A 215 -9.60 5.56 -3.76
C ASN A 215 -8.30 5.51 -4.57
N ALA A 216 -7.34 6.38 -4.26
CA ALA A 216 -6.05 6.45 -4.93
C ALA A 216 -4.96 6.92 -3.96
N SER A 217 -3.74 6.46 -4.15
CA SER A 217 -2.60 6.94 -3.34
C SER A 217 -1.85 8.06 -4.06
N ALA A 218 -1.42 9.05 -3.30
CA ALA A 218 -0.54 10.14 -3.74
C ALA A 218 0.82 10.05 -3.04
N GLY A 219 1.39 8.85 -2.96
CA GLY A 219 2.60 8.57 -2.20
C GLY A 219 3.79 8.15 -3.05
N SER A 220 4.84 7.77 -2.36
CA SER A 220 6.12 7.30 -2.94
C SER A 220 6.48 5.89 -2.47
N GLY A 221 5.53 5.16 -1.89
CA GLY A 221 5.74 3.82 -1.37
C GLY A 221 5.96 2.77 -2.45
N MET A 222 6.23 1.55 -2.00
CA MET A 222 6.51 0.40 -2.88
C MET A 222 5.30 0.00 -3.72
N TYR A 223 4.09 0.33 -3.25
CA TYR A 223 2.83 0.01 -3.92
C TYR A 223 1.98 1.25 -4.14
N ILE A 224 1.02 1.13 -5.04
CA ILE A 224 0.01 2.13 -5.39
C ILE A 224 -1.36 1.53 -5.08
N LEU A 225 -2.22 2.30 -4.42
CA LEU A 225 -3.63 1.94 -4.28
C LEU A 225 -4.32 2.13 -5.64
N THR A 226 -4.82 1.04 -6.22
CA THR A 226 -5.48 1.04 -7.53
C THR A 226 -6.97 0.79 -7.47
N SER A 227 -7.45 0.19 -6.37
CA SER A 227 -8.89 -0.03 -6.15
C SER A 227 -9.19 -0.19 -4.66
N TYR A 228 -10.33 0.36 -4.26
CA TYR A 228 -10.93 0.10 -2.94
C TYR A 228 -12.44 -0.08 -3.09
N THR A 229 -12.94 -1.21 -2.68
CA THR A 229 -14.38 -1.49 -2.52
C THR A 229 -14.66 -1.64 -1.04
N PRO A 230 -15.44 -0.71 -0.43
CA PRO A 230 -15.75 -0.75 1.00
C PRO A 230 -16.33 -2.11 1.42
N ASP A 231 -15.87 -2.62 2.55
CA ASP A 231 -16.26 -3.91 3.14
C ASP A 231 -15.97 -5.16 2.28
N GLU A 232 -15.30 -5.01 1.14
CA GLU A 232 -14.93 -6.12 0.26
C GLU A 232 -13.41 -6.27 0.16
N GLU A 233 -12.73 -5.36 -0.56
CA GLU A 233 -11.30 -5.49 -0.81
C GLU A 233 -10.58 -4.18 -1.12
N VAL A 234 -9.27 -4.21 -0.91
CA VAL A 234 -8.30 -3.20 -1.37
C VAL A 234 -7.31 -3.85 -2.31
N VAL A 235 -7.00 -3.21 -3.43
CA VAL A 235 -6.00 -3.69 -4.39
C VAL A 235 -4.82 -2.72 -4.42
N LEU A 236 -3.64 -3.27 -4.19
CA LEU A 236 -2.37 -2.57 -4.28
C LEU A 236 -1.54 -3.17 -5.42
N GLU A 237 -1.04 -2.34 -6.31
CA GLU A 237 -0.14 -2.74 -7.39
C GLU A 237 1.25 -2.13 -7.19
N LYS A 238 2.27 -2.81 -7.65
CA LYS A 238 3.65 -2.40 -7.54
C LYS A 238 3.88 -1.03 -8.16
N ASN A 239 4.55 -0.14 -7.44
CA ASN A 239 4.94 1.17 -7.94
C ASN A 239 6.14 1.05 -8.89
N PRO A 240 5.98 1.33 -10.20
CA PRO A 240 7.08 1.23 -11.16
C PRO A 240 8.18 2.29 -10.94
N ASN A 241 7.85 3.38 -10.21
CA ASN A 241 8.75 4.47 -9.91
C ASN A 241 9.35 4.38 -8.50
N TYR A 242 9.22 3.21 -7.82
CA TYR A 242 9.77 3.07 -6.48
C TYR A 242 11.30 3.14 -6.49
N TRP A 243 11.84 4.05 -5.74
CA TRP A 243 13.27 4.35 -5.66
C TRP A 243 14.05 3.40 -4.72
N GLY A 244 13.36 2.62 -3.88
CA GLY A 244 13.97 1.69 -2.93
C GLY A 244 14.13 0.28 -3.50
N ILE A 245 14.40 -0.68 -2.60
CA ILE A 245 14.53 -2.09 -2.98
C ILE A 245 13.14 -2.65 -3.26
N SER A 246 12.93 -3.08 -4.50
CA SER A 246 11.66 -3.66 -4.95
C SER A 246 11.52 -5.11 -4.49
N THR A 247 10.28 -5.55 -4.28
CA THR A 247 9.91 -6.94 -3.97
C THR A 247 9.53 -7.71 -5.25
N ASN A 248 9.43 -9.03 -5.13
CA ASN A 248 8.95 -9.90 -6.19
C ASN A 248 7.41 -10.02 -6.25
N VAL A 249 6.70 -9.41 -5.30
CA VAL A 249 5.23 -9.39 -5.31
C VAL A 249 4.77 -8.22 -6.15
N ASP A 250 3.93 -8.48 -7.16
CA ASP A 250 3.47 -7.46 -8.10
C ASP A 250 2.14 -6.84 -7.66
N LYS A 251 1.34 -7.61 -6.91
CA LYS A 251 0.01 -7.19 -6.46
C LYS A 251 -0.33 -7.75 -5.07
N TYR A 252 -0.99 -6.94 -4.26
CA TYR A 252 -1.71 -7.38 -3.06
C TYR A 252 -3.21 -7.17 -3.24
N ILE A 253 -3.99 -8.18 -2.86
CA ILE A 253 -5.45 -8.09 -2.69
C ILE A 253 -5.74 -8.30 -1.21
N LEU A 254 -6.17 -7.24 -0.52
CA LEU A 254 -6.49 -7.28 0.90
C LEU A 254 -8.00 -7.42 1.05
N LYS A 255 -8.48 -8.62 1.34
CA LYS A 255 -9.91 -8.94 1.50
C LYS A 255 -10.38 -8.68 2.93
N ILE A 256 -11.54 -8.06 3.08
CA ILE A 256 -12.16 -7.83 4.39
C ILE A 256 -12.96 -9.07 4.77
N GLN A 257 -12.45 -9.84 5.72
CA GLN A 257 -13.07 -11.08 6.24
C GLN A 257 -13.06 -11.04 7.78
N PRO A 258 -14.11 -10.50 8.41
CA PRO A 258 -14.13 -10.30 9.86
C PRO A 258 -14.11 -11.58 10.69
N ASP A 259 -14.64 -12.67 10.17
CA ASP A 259 -14.77 -13.94 10.90
C ASP A 259 -13.49 -14.78 10.81
N ALA A 260 -12.87 -15.07 11.96
CA ALA A 260 -11.61 -15.82 12.05
C ALA A 260 -11.72 -17.26 11.52
N ASN A 261 -12.87 -17.94 11.70
CA ASN A 261 -13.06 -19.29 11.17
C ASN A 261 -13.13 -19.27 9.65
N THR A 262 -13.78 -18.24 9.07
CA THR A 262 -13.80 -18.03 7.61
C THR A 262 -12.40 -17.81 7.09
N GLN A 263 -11.58 -16.97 7.76
CA GLN A 263 -10.17 -16.79 7.38
C GLN A 263 -9.37 -18.10 7.43
N MET A 264 -9.57 -18.90 8.48
CA MET A 264 -8.91 -20.20 8.62
C MET A 264 -9.34 -21.18 7.50
N MET A 265 -10.61 -21.21 7.15
CA MET A 265 -11.13 -22.08 6.08
C MET A 265 -10.58 -21.66 4.72
N THR A 266 -10.62 -20.37 4.38
CA THR A 266 -10.12 -19.85 3.10
C THR A 266 -8.60 -19.99 2.99
N LEU A 267 -7.84 -19.82 4.09
CA LEU A 267 -6.41 -20.10 4.14
C LEU A 267 -6.10 -21.58 3.90
N SER A 268 -6.87 -22.48 4.54
CA SER A 268 -6.71 -23.93 4.36
C SER A 268 -7.10 -24.42 2.97
N ALA A 269 -8.04 -23.73 2.30
CA ALA A 269 -8.45 -24.01 0.92
C ALA A 269 -7.46 -23.46 -0.12
N GLY A 270 -6.57 -22.53 0.27
CA GLY A 270 -5.65 -21.83 -0.64
C GLY A 270 -6.30 -20.65 -1.38
N ASP A 271 -7.45 -20.16 -0.90
CA ASP A 271 -8.15 -19.00 -1.47
C ASP A 271 -7.53 -17.67 -1.01
N ILE A 272 -6.74 -17.70 0.07
CA ILE A 272 -5.91 -16.61 0.58
C ILE A 272 -4.54 -17.15 0.98
N ASP A 273 -3.53 -16.28 0.94
CA ASP A 273 -2.14 -16.61 1.29
C ASP A 273 -1.81 -16.24 2.75
N VAL A 274 -2.46 -15.21 3.27
CA VAL A 274 -2.21 -14.68 4.62
C VAL A 274 -3.53 -14.34 5.33
N ALA A 275 -3.61 -14.71 6.61
CA ALA A 275 -4.72 -14.34 7.49
C ALA A 275 -4.18 -13.50 8.67
N LEU A 276 -4.73 -12.29 8.88
CA LEU A 276 -4.24 -11.33 9.89
C LEU A 276 -5.03 -11.36 11.21
N ASN A 277 -6.08 -12.17 11.33
CA ASN A 277 -6.97 -12.16 12.49
C ASN A 277 -7.37 -13.59 12.90
N LEU A 278 -6.41 -14.50 12.97
CA LEU A 278 -6.66 -15.81 13.56
C LEU A 278 -6.62 -15.70 15.09
N THR A 279 -7.58 -16.33 15.76
CA THR A 279 -7.58 -16.53 17.21
C THR A 279 -7.00 -17.91 17.53
N ASP A 280 -6.20 -17.99 18.59
CA ASP A 280 -5.69 -19.24 19.16
C ASP A 280 -6.82 -20.12 19.70
#